data_0a2ad2224b9c5ee6b0090c3992942a41
#
_entry.id   0a2ad2224b9c5ee6b0090c3992942a41
#
_cell.length_a   1.000
_cell.length_b   1.000
_cell.length_c   1.000
_cell.angle_alpha   90.00
_cell.angle_beta   90.00
_cell.angle_gamma   90.00
#
_symmetry.space_group_name_H-M   'P 1'
#
loop_
_entity.id
_entity.type
_entity.pdbx_description
1 polymer ?
#
loop_
_entity_poly.entity_id
_entity_poly.type
_entity_poly.pdbx_seq_one_letter_code
_entity_poly.pdbx_strand_id
1 'polypeptide(L)'
;MINVLLVEDHELYRMGLSMLLDKADDINLIGEASDGIEGVKKARELSPQVILMDIGLPHLDGIEATQKIKDFLPDTKILIFTSRDSEHDVLESFKAGADGYIMKGASPEQTTNAIKAVYEGVGWIDPAIAKIVFSNIGKASSKTNNNSIDFSEKKQKNCYGLTERELDVLSLMVDGLTNPQIADKLIITRATAKAHVHSILQKLCATSRTQATVLAMKEGLV
;
A
#
# COMPACT_ATOMS: atom_id res chain seq x y z
N MET A 1 -7.89 18.76 0.48
CA MET A 1 -7.77 18.12 1.81
C MET A 1 -8.00 16.64 1.64
N ILE A 2 -7.22 15.80 2.30
CA ILE A 2 -7.31 14.33 2.27
C ILE A 2 -8.22 13.89 3.41
N ASN A 3 -9.34 13.24 3.11
CA ASN A 3 -10.27 12.73 4.11
C ASN A 3 -9.71 11.44 4.73
N VAL A 4 -9.40 11.49 6.02
CA VAL A 4 -8.78 10.40 6.78
C VAL A 4 -9.74 9.85 7.82
N LEU A 5 -9.83 8.52 7.92
CA LEU A 5 -10.44 7.80 9.04
C LEU A 5 -9.31 7.21 9.89
N LEU A 6 -9.36 7.43 11.19
CA LEU A 6 -8.42 6.88 12.17
C LEU A 6 -9.03 5.68 12.89
N VAL A 7 -8.34 4.53 12.90
CA VAL A 7 -8.78 3.32 13.61
C VAL A 7 -7.68 2.87 14.56
N GLU A 8 -7.86 3.11 15.83
CA GLU A 8 -6.88 2.91 16.91
C GLU A 8 -7.61 2.65 18.24
N ASP A 9 -7.30 1.56 18.90
CA ASP A 9 -7.95 1.20 20.17
C ASP A 9 -7.39 1.96 21.38
N HIS A 10 -6.09 2.27 21.34
CA HIS A 10 -5.42 2.93 22.44
C HIS A 10 -5.73 4.43 22.47
N GLU A 11 -6.48 4.89 23.47
CA GLU A 11 -7.00 6.25 23.58
C GLU A 11 -5.92 7.34 23.45
N LEU A 12 -4.76 7.18 24.12
CA LEU A 12 -3.68 8.18 24.06
C LEU A 12 -3.07 8.30 22.65
N TYR A 13 -2.89 7.18 21.95
CA TYR A 13 -2.42 7.21 20.57
C TYR A 13 -3.46 7.84 19.64
N ARG A 14 -4.73 7.49 19.81
CA ARG A 14 -5.83 8.06 19.03
C ARG A 14 -5.93 9.57 19.21
N MET A 15 -5.91 10.06 20.48
CA MET A 15 -5.89 11.50 20.76
C MET A 15 -4.65 12.20 20.17
N GLY A 16 -3.46 11.61 20.33
CA GLY A 16 -2.22 12.17 19.78
C GLY A 16 -2.26 12.29 18.25
N LEU A 17 -2.74 11.28 17.57
CA LEU A 17 -2.91 11.27 16.11
C LEU A 17 -3.99 12.25 15.66
N SER A 18 -5.13 12.31 16.35
CA SER A 18 -6.18 13.30 16.06
C SER A 18 -5.62 14.72 16.11
N MET A 19 -4.91 15.08 17.20
CA MET A 19 -4.26 16.39 17.32
C MET A 19 -3.18 16.65 16.27
N LEU A 20 -2.49 15.61 15.81
CA LEU A 20 -1.50 15.70 14.74
C LEU A 20 -2.17 15.98 13.39
N LEU A 21 -3.21 15.25 13.06
CA LEU A 21 -3.93 15.35 11.80
C LEU A 21 -4.68 16.68 11.68
N ASP A 22 -5.26 17.17 12.77
CA ASP A 22 -5.94 18.48 12.84
C ASP A 22 -5.01 19.68 12.59
N LYS A 23 -3.70 19.51 12.83
CA LYS A 23 -2.70 20.55 12.55
C LYS A 23 -2.19 20.56 11.11
N ALA A 24 -2.52 19.54 10.33
CA ALA A 24 -2.07 19.44 8.95
C ALA A 24 -3.09 20.08 7.99
N ASP A 25 -2.73 21.19 7.35
CA ASP A 25 -3.62 22.00 6.50
C ASP A 25 -4.28 21.23 5.35
N ASP A 26 -3.68 20.14 4.92
CA ASP A 26 -4.11 19.34 3.77
C ASP A 26 -4.78 18.00 4.15
N ILE A 27 -4.90 17.71 5.43
CA ILE A 27 -5.57 16.51 5.98
C ILE A 27 -6.85 16.92 6.71
N ASN A 28 -7.89 16.11 6.57
CA ASN A 28 -9.18 16.28 7.24
C ASN A 28 -9.56 14.97 7.93
N LEU A 29 -9.50 14.94 9.26
CA LEU A 29 -9.95 13.79 10.05
C LEU A 29 -11.47 13.75 10.05
N ILE A 30 -12.07 12.81 9.30
CA ILE A 30 -13.53 12.72 9.13
C ILE A 30 -14.18 11.73 10.10
N GLY A 31 -13.41 10.96 10.85
CA GLY A 31 -13.91 10.03 11.84
C GLY A 31 -12.81 9.28 12.56
N GLU A 32 -13.16 8.73 13.70
CA GLU A 32 -12.32 7.89 14.54
C GLU A 32 -13.08 6.62 14.92
N ALA A 33 -12.37 5.50 15.05
CA ALA A 33 -12.91 4.23 15.54
C ALA A 33 -11.95 3.61 16.57
N SER A 34 -12.49 2.88 17.53
CA SER A 34 -11.74 2.24 18.60
C SER A 34 -11.59 0.72 18.42
N ASP A 35 -12.22 0.15 17.42
CA ASP A 35 -12.08 -1.26 17.07
C ASP A 35 -12.28 -1.49 15.56
N GLY A 36 -11.94 -2.70 15.09
CA GLY A 36 -12.00 -3.03 13.67
C GLY A 36 -13.43 -3.09 13.12
N ILE A 37 -14.42 -3.50 13.92
CA ILE A 37 -15.83 -3.56 13.49
C ILE A 37 -16.36 -2.15 13.26
N GLU A 38 -16.13 -1.25 14.21
CA GLU A 38 -16.46 0.16 14.08
C GLU A 38 -15.73 0.80 12.91
N GLY A 39 -14.44 0.47 12.72
CA GLY A 39 -13.62 0.92 11.59
C GLY A 39 -14.23 0.56 10.26
N VAL A 40 -14.63 -0.70 10.05
CA VAL A 40 -15.30 -1.18 8.83
C VAL A 40 -16.62 -0.46 8.61
N LYS A 41 -17.43 -0.28 9.67
CA LYS A 41 -18.72 0.43 9.61
C LYS A 41 -18.52 1.88 9.17
N LYS A 42 -17.62 2.62 9.84
CA LYS A 42 -17.33 4.03 9.53
C LYS A 42 -16.70 4.20 8.15
N ALA A 43 -15.84 3.27 7.71
CA ALA A 43 -15.32 3.29 6.36
C ALA A 43 -16.44 3.25 5.31
N ARG A 44 -17.48 2.44 5.52
CA ARG A 44 -18.64 2.36 4.63
C ARG A 44 -19.49 3.62 4.63
N GLU A 45 -19.68 4.21 5.81
CA GLU A 45 -20.51 5.41 5.99
C GLU A 45 -19.83 6.67 5.45
N LEU A 46 -18.53 6.81 5.70
CA LEU A 46 -17.77 8.04 5.43
C LEU A 46 -17.01 8.03 4.10
N SER A 47 -16.78 6.85 3.51
CA SER A 47 -15.99 6.66 2.28
C SER A 47 -14.67 7.46 2.30
N PRO A 48 -13.78 7.22 3.28
CA PRO A 48 -12.53 7.96 3.42
C PRO A 48 -11.60 7.72 2.25
N GLN A 49 -10.73 8.67 1.97
CA GLN A 49 -9.68 8.51 0.96
C GLN A 49 -8.48 7.74 1.50
N VAL A 50 -8.17 7.93 2.79
CA VAL A 50 -7.12 7.19 3.50
C VAL A 50 -7.66 6.70 4.84
N ILE A 51 -7.28 5.50 5.22
CA ILE A 51 -7.52 4.96 6.57
C ILE A 51 -6.16 4.74 7.23
N LEU A 52 -5.98 5.32 8.41
CA LEU A 52 -4.87 5.00 9.30
C LEU A 52 -5.35 3.89 10.23
N MET A 53 -4.77 2.69 10.10
CA MET A 53 -5.30 1.46 10.69
C MET A 53 -4.27 0.81 11.61
N ASP A 54 -4.59 0.65 12.90
CA ASP A 54 -3.80 -0.26 13.74
C ASP A 54 -4.14 -1.73 13.46
N ILE A 55 -3.17 -2.61 13.68
CA ILE A 55 -3.37 -4.07 13.59
C ILE A 55 -3.98 -4.60 14.89
N GLY A 56 -3.53 -4.12 16.05
CA GLY A 56 -3.85 -4.66 17.36
C GLY A 56 -5.25 -4.36 17.90
N LEU A 57 -6.25 -4.29 17.03
CA LEU A 57 -7.60 -3.90 17.39
C LEU A 57 -8.39 -5.04 18.07
N PRO A 58 -9.26 -4.74 19.02
CA PRO A 58 -10.19 -5.70 19.61
C PRO A 58 -11.30 -6.09 18.62
N HIS A 59 -11.95 -7.22 18.86
CA HIS A 59 -13.08 -7.81 18.13
C HIS A 59 -12.80 -8.21 16.69
N LEU A 60 -12.21 -7.34 15.89
CA LEU A 60 -11.77 -7.57 14.53
C LEU A 60 -10.40 -6.92 14.36
N ASP A 61 -9.37 -7.69 14.10
CA ASP A 61 -8.02 -7.13 13.92
C ASP A 61 -7.91 -6.27 12.66
N GLY A 62 -6.88 -5.41 12.62
CA GLY A 62 -6.73 -4.44 11.53
C GLY A 62 -6.40 -5.07 10.18
N ILE A 63 -5.84 -6.28 10.14
CA ILE A 63 -5.56 -7.01 8.89
C ILE A 63 -6.88 -7.51 8.29
N GLU A 64 -7.72 -8.16 9.10
CA GLU A 64 -9.05 -8.59 8.66
C GLU A 64 -9.96 -7.40 8.31
N ALA A 65 -9.89 -6.30 9.09
CA ALA A 65 -10.60 -5.07 8.79
C ALA A 65 -10.16 -4.48 7.44
N THR A 66 -8.84 -4.47 7.17
CA THR A 66 -8.27 -4.05 5.89
C THR A 66 -8.84 -4.85 4.73
N GLN A 67 -8.82 -6.19 4.82
CA GLN A 67 -9.37 -7.06 3.78
C GLN A 67 -10.85 -6.73 3.49
N LYS A 68 -11.66 -6.67 4.57
CA LYS A 68 -13.10 -6.37 4.43
C LYS A 68 -13.35 -5.00 3.81
N ILE A 69 -12.58 -3.97 4.17
CA ILE A 69 -12.72 -2.64 3.60
C ILE A 69 -12.35 -2.65 2.12
N LYS A 70 -11.27 -3.30 1.75
CA LYS A 70 -10.84 -3.40 0.34
C LYS A 70 -11.85 -4.13 -0.55
N ASP A 71 -12.61 -5.07 0.00
CA ASP A 71 -13.65 -5.78 -0.74
C ASP A 71 -14.79 -4.85 -1.25
N PHE A 72 -15.14 -3.79 -0.51
CA PHE A 72 -16.22 -2.86 -0.88
C PHE A 72 -15.75 -1.43 -1.19
N LEU A 73 -14.54 -1.04 -0.78
CA LEU A 73 -13.89 0.25 -1.09
C LEU A 73 -12.47 0.02 -1.63
N PRO A 74 -12.30 -0.56 -2.81
CA PRO A 74 -10.97 -0.92 -3.34
C PRO A 74 -10.08 0.29 -3.59
N ASP A 75 -10.63 1.46 -3.85
CA ASP A 75 -9.87 2.70 -4.10
C ASP A 75 -9.38 3.39 -2.82
N THR A 76 -10.01 3.13 -1.67
CA THR A 76 -9.59 3.68 -0.37
C THR A 76 -8.20 3.18 -0.02
N LYS A 77 -7.30 4.09 0.33
CA LYS A 77 -5.94 3.78 0.72
C LYS A 77 -5.86 3.39 2.18
N ILE A 78 -5.14 2.32 2.49
CA ILE A 78 -4.99 1.85 3.86
C ILE A 78 -3.51 1.89 4.24
N LEU A 79 -3.19 2.76 5.21
CA LEU A 79 -1.87 2.88 5.83
C LEU A 79 -1.92 2.19 7.20
N ILE A 80 -1.23 1.08 7.32
CA ILE A 80 -1.07 0.39 8.62
C ILE A 80 -0.19 1.26 9.52
N PHE A 81 -0.64 1.50 10.75
CA PHE A 81 0.04 2.26 11.79
C PHE A 81 0.09 1.44 13.07
N THR A 82 1.20 0.77 13.34
CA THR A 82 1.26 -0.23 14.41
C THR A 82 2.63 -0.31 15.09
N SER A 83 2.68 -0.93 16.26
CA SER A 83 3.94 -1.31 16.93
C SER A 83 4.43 -2.70 16.54
N ARG A 84 3.66 -3.45 15.76
CA ARG A 84 4.03 -4.81 15.33
C ARG A 84 4.99 -4.74 14.15
N ASP A 85 6.07 -5.51 14.22
CA ASP A 85 7.12 -5.58 13.20
C ASP A 85 7.43 -7.03 12.78
N SER A 86 6.54 -7.98 13.13
CA SER A 86 6.72 -9.37 12.76
C SER A 86 6.62 -9.55 11.25
N GLU A 87 7.45 -10.43 10.68
CA GLU A 87 7.41 -10.80 9.27
C GLU A 87 5.99 -11.23 8.82
N HIS A 88 5.30 -11.97 9.69
CA HIS A 88 3.93 -12.43 9.43
C HIS A 88 2.95 -11.25 9.29
N ASP A 89 2.91 -10.35 10.29
CA ASP A 89 1.96 -9.23 10.29
C ASP A 89 2.18 -8.30 9.10
N VAL A 90 3.46 -8.02 8.79
CA VAL A 90 3.83 -7.19 7.63
C VAL A 90 3.32 -7.80 6.32
N LEU A 91 3.60 -9.09 6.09
CA LEU A 91 3.21 -9.76 4.85
C LEU A 91 1.70 -9.94 4.73
N GLU A 92 1.01 -10.30 5.81
CA GLU A 92 -0.45 -10.46 5.80
C GLU A 92 -1.15 -9.11 5.59
N SER A 93 -0.63 -8.01 6.15
CA SER A 93 -1.15 -6.67 5.90
C SER A 93 -1.13 -6.30 4.41
N PHE A 94 -0.01 -6.54 3.73
CA PHE A 94 0.09 -6.28 2.28
C PHE A 94 -0.76 -7.24 1.45
N LYS A 95 -0.91 -8.50 1.85
CA LYS A 95 -1.83 -9.45 1.21
C LYS A 95 -3.30 -9.02 1.35
N ALA A 96 -3.66 -8.48 2.53
CA ALA A 96 -4.99 -7.91 2.78
C ALA A 96 -5.26 -6.63 1.97
N GLY A 97 -4.24 -6.06 1.32
CA GLY A 97 -4.38 -4.91 0.43
C GLY A 97 -3.92 -3.59 1.03
N ALA A 98 -3.15 -3.59 2.12
CA ALA A 98 -2.55 -2.36 2.64
C ALA A 98 -1.71 -1.66 1.57
N ASP A 99 -1.83 -0.33 1.48
CA ASP A 99 -1.06 0.51 0.56
C ASP A 99 0.25 0.99 1.18
N GLY A 100 0.36 0.94 2.51
CA GLY A 100 1.58 1.30 3.24
C GLY A 100 1.61 0.72 4.64
N TYR A 101 2.80 0.79 5.24
CA TYR A 101 3.08 0.33 6.60
C TYR A 101 4.05 1.29 7.29
N ILE A 102 3.67 1.79 8.45
CA ILE A 102 4.46 2.72 9.26
C ILE A 102 4.42 2.30 10.73
N MET A 103 5.54 2.47 11.41
CA MET A 103 5.64 2.13 12.83
C MET A 103 5.12 3.26 13.73
N LYS A 104 4.51 2.93 14.87
CA LYS A 104 4.05 3.90 15.88
C LYS A 104 5.18 4.75 16.49
N GLY A 105 6.44 4.41 16.22
CA GLY A 105 7.62 5.22 16.57
C GLY A 105 7.99 6.29 15.55
N ALA A 106 7.29 6.39 14.42
CA ALA A 106 7.55 7.40 13.40
C ALA A 106 7.26 8.82 13.91
N SER A 107 8.01 9.80 13.39
CA SER A 107 7.76 11.20 13.73
C SER A 107 6.42 11.69 13.17
N PRO A 108 5.86 12.78 13.74
CA PRO A 108 4.67 13.44 13.21
C PRO A 108 4.76 13.76 11.72
N GLU A 109 5.91 14.26 11.27
CA GLU A 109 6.16 14.59 9.87
C GLU A 109 6.20 13.33 8.98
N GLN A 110 6.82 12.25 9.43
CA GLN A 110 6.82 10.97 8.69
C GLN A 110 5.40 10.42 8.55
N THR A 111 4.58 10.51 9.60
CA THR A 111 3.19 10.03 9.56
C THR A 111 2.35 10.82 8.55
N THR A 112 2.43 12.15 8.55
CA THR A 112 1.71 12.98 7.57
C THR A 112 2.21 12.76 6.14
N ASN A 113 3.53 12.61 5.94
CA ASN A 113 4.12 12.31 4.63
C ASN A 113 3.68 10.92 4.12
N ALA A 114 3.60 9.92 5.00
CA ALA A 114 3.11 8.59 4.65
C ALA A 114 1.65 8.63 4.19
N ILE A 115 0.78 9.36 4.89
CA ILE A 115 -0.63 9.56 4.49
C ILE A 115 -0.73 10.18 3.09
N LYS A 116 0.06 11.24 2.83
CA LYS A 116 0.10 11.90 1.52
C LYS A 116 0.60 10.97 0.42
N ALA A 117 1.68 10.24 0.69
CA ALA A 117 2.27 9.29 -0.26
C ALA A 117 1.27 8.20 -0.67
N VAL A 118 0.61 7.55 0.30
CA VAL A 118 -0.39 6.51 -0.03
C VAL A 118 -1.61 7.09 -0.73
N TYR A 119 -2.05 8.30 -0.37
CA TYR A 119 -3.12 9.01 -1.08
C TYR A 119 -2.80 9.26 -2.55
N GLU A 120 -1.56 9.63 -2.86
CA GLU A 120 -1.06 9.82 -4.22
C GLU A 120 -0.83 8.50 -4.98
N GLY A 121 -0.99 7.36 -4.29
CA GLY A 121 -0.78 6.04 -4.86
C GLY A 121 0.68 5.60 -4.87
N VAL A 122 1.54 6.23 -4.07
CA VAL A 122 2.89 5.74 -3.75
C VAL A 122 2.77 4.83 -2.54
N GLY A 123 3.35 3.63 -2.59
CA GLY A 123 3.44 2.79 -1.41
C GLY A 123 4.39 3.40 -0.37
N TRP A 124 4.05 3.24 0.91
CA TRP A 124 4.94 3.64 2.00
C TRP A 124 5.39 2.41 2.79
N ILE A 125 6.70 2.24 2.93
CA ILE A 125 7.28 1.18 3.76
C ILE A 125 8.23 1.85 4.75
N ASP A 126 7.94 1.67 6.04
CA ASP A 126 8.82 2.15 7.09
C ASP A 126 10.21 1.52 6.94
N PRO A 127 11.31 2.28 7.06
CA PRO A 127 12.67 1.75 6.98
C PRO A 127 12.95 0.58 7.94
N ALA A 128 12.30 0.57 9.11
CA ALA A 128 12.46 -0.50 10.09
C ALA A 128 11.99 -1.87 9.56
N ILE A 129 10.95 -1.89 8.73
CA ILE A 129 10.38 -3.11 8.16
C ILE A 129 10.80 -3.39 6.71
N ALA A 130 11.42 -2.43 6.04
CA ALA A 130 11.86 -2.57 4.65
C ALA A 130 12.71 -3.83 4.44
N LYS A 131 13.60 -4.15 5.38
CA LYS A 131 14.43 -5.35 5.34
C LYS A 131 13.60 -6.64 5.34
N ILE A 132 12.49 -6.68 6.10
CA ILE A 132 11.57 -7.83 6.15
C ILE A 132 10.93 -8.03 4.79
N VAL A 133 10.40 -6.96 4.19
CA VAL A 133 9.77 -7.00 2.87
C VAL A 133 10.77 -7.48 1.81
N PHE A 134 11.96 -6.87 1.75
CA PHE A 134 12.98 -7.24 0.75
C PHE A 134 13.56 -8.64 0.96
N SER A 135 13.74 -9.12 2.20
CA SER A 135 14.26 -10.48 2.45
C SER A 135 13.29 -11.58 1.99
N ASN A 136 12.00 -11.31 1.98
CA ASN A 136 10.99 -12.26 1.50
C ASN A 136 10.85 -12.28 -0.01
N ILE A 137 11.13 -11.18 -0.68
CA ILE A 137 11.27 -11.13 -2.14
C ILE A 137 12.40 -12.08 -2.58
N GLY A 138 13.55 -12.09 -1.88
CA GLY A 138 14.68 -12.98 -2.16
C GLY A 138 14.42 -14.47 -1.88
N LYS A 139 13.69 -14.80 -0.81
CA LYS A 139 13.42 -16.21 -0.42
C LYS A 139 12.41 -16.91 -1.33
N ALA A 140 11.51 -16.18 -1.95
CA ALA A 140 10.55 -16.74 -2.90
C ALA A 140 11.21 -17.16 -4.21
N SER A 141 12.35 -16.56 -4.57
CA SER A 141 13.15 -16.93 -5.76
C SER A 141 13.96 -18.21 -5.58
N SER A 142 14.19 -18.67 -4.35
CA SER A 142 15.07 -19.83 -4.07
C SER A 142 14.34 -21.17 -3.88
N LYS A 143 13.01 -21.22 -3.99
CA LYS A 143 12.24 -22.47 -3.82
C LYS A 143 11.81 -23.14 -5.13
N THR A 144 12.26 -22.69 -6.28
CA THR A 144 11.97 -23.37 -7.55
C THR A 144 13.26 -23.88 -8.21
N ASN A 145 13.52 -25.16 -7.98
CA ASN A 145 14.29 -26.08 -8.80
C ASN A 145 15.79 -25.82 -9.07
N ASN A 146 16.62 -26.64 -8.42
CA ASN A 146 17.83 -27.19 -9.06
C ASN A 146 17.45 -27.87 -10.39
N ASN A 147 17.57 -27.16 -11.47
CA ASN A 147 17.92 -27.72 -12.78
C ASN A 147 18.63 -26.60 -13.57
N SER A 148 19.90 -26.84 -13.78
CA SER A 148 20.79 -26.09 -14.66
C SER A 148 20.16 -25.99 -16.05
N ILE A 149 19.78 -24.81 -16.50
CA ILE A 149 19.53 -24.49 -17.90
C ILE A 149 20.16 -23.13 -18.22
N ASP A 150 20.95 -23.22 -19.26
CA ASP A 150 21.75 -22.28 -20.00
C ASP A 150 21.12 -20.88 -20.20
N PHE A 151 21.98 -19.86 -20.06
CA PHE A 151 21.65 -18.46 -20.35
C PHE A 151 21.49 -18.26 -21.86
N SER A 152 20.26 -18.15 -22.33
CA SER A 152 19.97 -17.41 -23.56
C SER A 152 18.84 -16.42 -23.31
N GLU A 153 19.22 -15.17 -23.34
CA GLU A 153 18.39 -13.99 -23.12
C GLU A 153 17.22 -13.87 -24.11
N LYS A 154 16.14 -13.25 -23.63
CA LYS A 154 14.98 -12.74 -24.38
C LYS A 154 13.89 -13.73 -24.73
N LYS A 155 12.96 -14.01 -23.79
CA LYS A 155 11.51 -14.15 -24.09
C LYS A 155 10.64 -14.63 -22.91
N GLN A 156 10.73 -14.04 -21.72
CA GLN A 156 9.83 -14.42 -20.60
C GLN A 156 9.14 -13.24 -19.91
N LYS A 157 8.99 -12.10 -20.60
CA LYS A 157 8.49 -10.84 -19.99
C LYS A 157 7.00 -10.59 -20.03
N ASN A 158 6.15 -11.52 -20.46
CA ASN A 158 4.72 -11.18 -20.65
C ASN A 158 3.70 -12.24 -20.26
N CYS A 159 3.93 -12.99 -19.17
CA CYS A 159 2.96 -13.97 -18.65
C CYS A 159 1.63 -13.33 -18.22
N TYR A 160 1.64 -12.05 -17.89
CA TYR A 160 0.49 -11.30 -17.37
C TYR A 160 -0.26 -10.49 -18.43
N GLY A 161 0.14 -10.58 -19.71
CA GLY A 161 -0.51 -9.83 -20.79
C GLY A 161 -0.38 -8.31 -20.68
N LEU A 162 0.71 -7.82 -20.05
CA LEU A 162 1.01 -6.39 -19.96
C LEU A 162 1.43 -5.88 -21.35
N THR A 163 0.92 -4.73 -21.76
CA THR A 163 1.39 -4.03 -22.96
C THR A 163 2.75 -3.37 -22.70
N GLU A 164 3.48 -3.02 -23.76
CA GLU A 164 4.75 -2.27 -23.63
C GLU A 164 4.55 -0.99 -22.80
N ARG A 165 3.43 -0.29 -23.04
CA ARG A 165 3.11 0.93 -22.28
C ARG A 165 2.84 0.68 -20.80
N GLU A 166 2.22 -0.43 -20.45
CA GLU A 166 2.02 -0.85 -19.07
C GLU A 166 3.33 -1.29 -18.42
N LEU A 167 4.27 -1.89 -19.16
CA LEU A 167 5.61 -2.19 -18.66
C LEU A 167 6.42 -0.91 -18.39
N ASP A 168 6.34 0.10 -19.28
CA ASP A 168 6.95 1.42 -19.02
C ASP A 168 6.40 2.03 -17.72
N VAL A 169 5.08 2.02 -17.54
CA VAL A 169 4.43 2.53 -16.32
C VAL A 169 4.84 1.70 -15.11
N LEU A 170 4.87 0.37 -15.21
CA LEU A 170 5.26 -0.53 -14.13
C LEU A 170 6.71 -0.31 -13.69
N SER A 171 7.64 -0.09 -14.63
CA SER A 171 9.02 0.28 -14.34
C SER A 171 9.09 1.56 -13.51
N LEU A 172 8.35 2.60 -13.91
CA LEU A 172 8.30 3.85 -13.16
C LEU A 172 7.60 3.72 -11.79
N MET A 173 6.65 2.77 -11.67
CA MET A 173 6.07 2.42 -10.36
C MET A 173 7.10 1.77 -9.44
N VAL A 174 7.95 0.91 -9.98
CA VAL A 174 9.06 0.28 -9.24
C VAL A 174 10.10 1.31 -8.80
N ASP A 175 10.38 2.31 -9.64
CA ASP A 175 11.24 3.46 -9.32
C ASP A 175 10.61 4.42 -8.27
N GLY A 176 9.38 4.14 -7.80
CA GLY A 176 8.71 4.92 -6.76
C GLY A 176 8.05 6.22 -7.23
N LEU A 177 7.87 6.44 -8.54
CA LEU A 177 7.26 7.67 -9.06
C LEU A 177 5.76 7.69 -8.79
N THR A 178 5.21 8.85 -8.41
CA THR A 178 3.76 9.10 -8.28
C THR A 178 3.06 9.09 -9.64
N ASN A 179 1.74 8.94 -9.66
CA ASN A 179 0.97 9.05 -10.92
C ASN A 179 1.16 10.38 -11.66
N PRO A 180 1.24 11.56 -10.98
CA PRO A 180 1.62 12.81 -11.64
C PRO A 180 3.01 12.74 -12.28
N GLN A 181 4.03 12.25 -11.57
CA GLN A 181 5.40 12.12 -12.10
C GLN A 181 5.50 11.15 -13.28
N ILE A 182 4.74 10.03 -13.22
CA ILE A 182 4.61 9.10 -14.35
C ILE A 182 3.98 9.80 -15.55
N ALA A 183 2.92 10.57 -15.31
CA ALA A 183 2.23 11.34 -16.35
C ALA A 183 3.19 12.32 -17.04
N ASP A 184 3.95 13.09 -16.26
CA ASP A 184 4.93 14.06 -16.76
C ASP A 184 6.06 13.36 -17.54
N LYS A 185 6.62 12.25 -16.99
CA LYS A 185 7.73 11.52 -17.60
C LYS A 185 7.34 10.82 -18.91
N LEU A 186 6.11 10.34 -19.00
CA LEU A 186 5.58 9.64 -20.19
C LEU A 186 4.80 10.56 -21.14
N ILE A 187 4.68 11.85 -20.82
CA ILE A 187 3.95 12.87 -21.60
C ILE A 187 2.49 12.43 -21.85
N ILE A 188 1.81 12.04 -20.78
CA ILE A 188 0.40 11.64 -20.78
C ILE A 188 -0.38 12.42 -19.72
N THR A 189 -1.71 12.32 -19.73
CA THR A 189 -2.51 12.95 -18.68
C THR A 189 -2.44 12.15 -17.37
N ARG A 190 -2.67 12.81 -16.22
CA ARG A 190 -2.77 12.14 -14.91
C ARG A 190 -3.86 11.06 -14.89
N ALA A 191 -4.98 11.34 -15.58
CA ALA A 191 -6.06 10.36 -15.72
C ALA A 191 -5.60 9.11 -16.50
N THR A 192 -4.83 9.29 -17.58
CA THR A 192 -4.26 8.19 -18.36
C THR A 192 -3.25 7.38 -17.53
N ALA A 193 -2.38 8.05 -16.76
CA ALA A 193 -1.44 7.36 -15.87
C ALA A 193 -2.18 6.53 -14.81
N LYS A 194 -3.23 7.09 -14.18
CA LYS A 194 -4.10 6.37 -13.23
C LYS A 194 -4.77 5.15 -13.89
N ALA A 195 -5.27 5.29 -15.12
CA ALA A 195 -5.89 4.20 -15.87
C ALA A 195 -4.90 3.05 -16.16
N HIS A 196 -3.65 3.37 -16.57
CA HIS A 196 -2.61 2.36 -16.77
C HIS A 196 -2.27 1.64 -15.46
N VAL A 197 -2.08 2.38 -14.36
CA VAL A 197 -1.84 1.79 -13.03
C VAL A 197 -2.97 0.83 -12.65
N HIS A 198 -4.23 1.24 -12.83
CA HIS A 198 -5.39 0.37 -12.54
C HIS A 198 -5.39 -0.90 -13.40
N SER A 199 -5.14 -0.79 -14.70
CA SER A 199 -5.03 -1.93 -15.62
C SER A 199 -3.91 -2.89 -15.22
N ILE A 200 -2.73 -2.35 -14.81
CA ILE A 200 -1.61 -3.15 -14.31
C ILE A 200 -2.02 -3.93 -13.06
N LEU A 201 -2.67 -3.27 -12.09
CA LEU A 201 -3.14 -3.93 -10.88
C LEU A 201 -4.08 -5.09 -11.19
N GLN A 202 -5.04 -4.89 -12.11
CA GLN A 202 -5.96 -5.95 -12.54
C GLN A 202 -5.22 -7.12 -13.20
N LYS A 203 -4.31 -6.84 -14.12
CA LYS A 203 -3.56 -7.88 -14.87
C LYS A 203 -2.60 -8.66 -13.97
N LEU A 204 -2.01 -8.02 -12.97
CA LEU A 204 -1.16 -8.66 -11.98
C LEU A 204 -1.95 -9.29 -10.82
N CYS A 205 -3.29 -9.20 -10.81
CA CYS A 205 -4.15 -9.60 -9.69
C CYS A 205 -3.68 -8.99 -8.36
N ALA A 206 -3.18 -7.74 -8.41
CA ALA A 206 -2.65 -7.02 -7.26
C ALA A 206 -3.71 -6.07 -6.70
N THR A 207 -3.90 -6.07 -5.38
CA THR A 207 -4.89 -5.23 -4.69
C THR A 207 -4.34 -3.84 -4.35
N SER A 208 -3.00 -3.67 -4.40
CA SER A 208 -2.35 -2.39 -4.13
C SER A 208 -1.15 -2.17 -5.06
N ARG A 209 -0.75 -0.88 -5.20
CA ARG A 209 0.45 -0.51 -5.93
C ARG A 209 1.70 -1.19 -5.37
N THR A 210 1.84 -1.23 -4.03
CA THR A 210 2.97 -1.87 -3.35
C THR A 210 3.03 -3.36 -3.70
N GLN A 211 1.90 -4.04 -3.70
CA GLN A 211 1.83 -5.45 -4.10
C GLN A 211 2.25 -5.65 -5.56
N ALA A 212 1.80 -4.78 -6.48
CA ALA A 212 2.17 -4.84 -7.89
C ALA A 212 3.68 -4.61 -8.11
N THR A 213 4.27 -3.62 -7.44
CA THR A 213 5.72 -3.36 -7.56
C THR A 213 6.56 -4.49 -6.97
N VAL A 214 6.17 -5.04 -5.83
CA VAL A 214 6.82 -6.22 -5.24
C VAL A 214 6.73 -7.43 -6.18
N LEU A 215 5.56 -7.68 -6.78
CA LEU A 215 5.37 -8.77 -7.73
C LEU A 215 6.21 -8.56 -9.00
N ALA A 216 6.26 -7.33 -9.53
CA ALA A 216 7.04 -6.99 -10.70
C ALA A 216 8.54 -7.25 -10.50
N MET A 217 9.08 -6.85 -9.36
CA MET A 217 10.47 -7.11 -8.97
C MET A 217 10.73 -8.62 -8.81
N LYS A 218 9.79 -9.34 -8.17
CA LYS A 218 9.91 -10.78 -7.92
C LYS A 218 9.94 -11.60 -9.21
N GLU A 219 9.07 -11.27 -10.15
CA GLU A 219 8.93 -11.99 -11.42
C GLU A 219 9.87 -11.45 -12.52
N GLY A 220 10.69 -10.42 -12.20
CA GLY A 220 11.63 -9.83 -13.16
C GLY A 220 10.93 -9.23 -14.38
N LEU A 221 9.75 -8.61 -14.18
CA LEU A 221 8.97 -8.03 -15.28
C LEU A 221 9.59 -6.73 -15.79
N VAL A 222 10.29 -6.03 -14.88
CA VAL A 222 10.95 -4.74 -15.11
C VAL A 222 12.23 -4.66 -14.30
#